data_0184724089b68d5eb174727d4e227072
#
_entry.id   0184724089b68d5eb174727d4e227072
#
_cell.length_a   1.000
_cell.length_b   1.000
_cell.length_c   1.000
_cell.angle_alpha   90.00
_cell.angle_beta   90.00
_cell.angle_gamma   90.00
#
_symmetry.space_group_name_H-M   'P 1'
#
loop_
_entity.id
_entity.type
_entity.pdbx_description
1 polymer ?
#
loop_
_entity_poly.entity_id
_entity_poly.type
_entity_poly.pdbx_seq_one_letter_code
_entity_poly.pdbx_strand_id
1 'polypeptide(L)'
;MAELYTNLKLHEHLLAAMKCVVFALAMLSLTACSINDTKDESSIFYVVPVGSILQLNQVVTISGDQVASYVQNGELMSYDAVDKYKPNCKFEIYTMSEQSRTVEPDTFEIIKVVDEVESSSIEMRTQLAMRGNAYVFGMLDRSYVFNYATMMYLRSEKQKDVYRMTCQHWEDVKDDRYLTVTQMRAAMGEIFTLVIKKI
;
A
#
# COMPACT_ATOMS: atom_id res chain seq x y z
N MET A 1 64.63 -40.94 -3.85
CA MET A 1 63.62 -40.91 -2.76
C MET A 1 63.34 -39.51 -2.22
N ALA A 2 64.31 -38.61 -2.17
CA ALA A 2 64.08 -37.21 -1.70
C ALA A 2 63.20 -36.37 -2.59
N GLU A 3 63.33 -36.49 -3.94
CA GLU A 3 62.49 -35.71 -4.87
C GLU A 3 61.02 -36.07 -4.86
N LEU A 4 60.68 -37.35 -4.57
CA LEU A 4 59.27 -37.76 -4.50
C LEU A 4 58.57 -37.15 -3.24
N TYR A 5 59.32 -36.98 -2.16
CA TYR A 5 58.80 -36.39 -0.91
C TYR A 5 58.59 -34.89 -0.99
N THR A 6 59.41 -34.19 -1.72
CA THR A 6 59.25 -32.74 -1.98
C THR A 6 58.05 -32.44 -2.87
N ASN A 7 57.84 -33.23 -3.93
CA ASN A 7 56.69 -33.09 -4.81
C ASN A 7 55.36 -33.39 -4.08
N LEU A 8 55.34 -34.35 -3.17
CA LEU A 8 54.13 -34.68 -2.40
C LEU A 8 53.72 -33.54 -1.44
N LYS A 9 54.71 -32.95 -0.72
CA LYS A 9 54.48 -31.83 0.14
C LYS A 9 54.01 -30.54 -0.64
N LEU A 10 54.59 -30.32 -1.80
CA LEU A 10 54.19 -29.21 -2.67
C LEU A 10 52.73 -29.34 -3.14
N HIS A 11 52.33 -30.58 -3.45
CA HIS A 11 50.96 -30.88 -3.88
C HIS A 11 49.92 -30.67 -2.71
N GLU A 12 50.29 -31.05 -1.49
CA GLU A 12 49.44 -30.81 -0.33
C GLU A 12 49.29 -29.32 -0.03
N HIS A 13 50.34 -28.54 -0.12
CA HIS A 13 50.29 -27.10 0.04
C HIS A 13 49.45 -26.39 -1.04
N LEU A 14 49.54 -26.84 -2.29
CA LEU A 14 48.72 -26.34 -3.36
C LEU A 14 47.22 -26.67 -3.16
N LEU A 15 46.90 -27.89 -2.74
CA LEU A 15 45.52 -28.28 -2.43
C LEU A 15 44.95 -27.52 -1.24
N ALA A 16 45.73 -27.23 -0.21
CA ALA A 16 45.33 -26.42 0.94
C ALA A 16 45.10 -24.97 0.53
N ALA A 17 45.95 -24.37 -0.25
CA ALA A 17 45.77 -23.02 -0.78
C ALA A 17 44.53 -22.90 -1.67
N MET A 18 44.28 -23.90 -2.53
CA MET A 18 43.10 -23.92 -3.40
C MET A 18 41.78 -24.04 -2.59
N LYS A 19 41.78 -24.84 -1.50
CA LYS A 19 40.64 -24.91 -0.59
C LYS A 19 40.38 -23.59 0.12
N CYS A 20 41.41 -22.88 0.57
CA CYS A 20 41.27 -21.56 1.19
C CYS A 20 40.70 -20.51 0.21
N VAL A 21 41.12 -20.51 -1.05
CA VAL A 21 40.61 -19.60 -2.06
C VAL A 21 39.15 -19.88 -2.39
N VAL A 22 38.76 -21.16 -2.54
CA VAL A 22 37.36 -21.53 -2.76
C VAL A 22 36.48 -21.15 -1.57
N PHE A 23 36.96 -21.32 -0.36
CA PHE A 23 36.24 -20.93 0.85
C PHE A 23 36.10 -19.41 0.97
N ALA A 24 37.12 -18.65 0.62
CA ALA A 24 37.08 -17.19 0.59
C ALA A 24 36.12 -16.65 -0.49
N LEU A 25 36.09 -17.26 -1.68
CA LEU A 25 35.13 -16.95 -2.74
C LEU A 25 33.68 -17.27 -2.35
N ALA A 26 33.47 -18.39 -1.64
CA ALA A 26 32.15 -18.77 -1.14
C ALA A 26 31.64 -17.82 -0.04
N MET A 27 32.54 -17.26 0.79
CA MET A 27 32.16 -16.27 1.81
C MET A 27 31.86 -14.89 1.21
N LEU A 28 32.49 -14.51 0.09
CA LEU A 28 32.18 -13.25 -0.61
C LEU A 28 30.80 -13.27 -1.30
N SER A 29 30.26 -14.44 -1.66
CA SER A 29 28.94 -14.56 -2.28
C SER A 29 27.77 -14.41 -1.29
N LEU A 30 28.02 -14.49 0.04
CA LEU A 30 26.98 -14.37 1.07
C LEU A 30 26.66 -12.92 1.46
N THR A 31 27.41 -11.93 0.99
CA THR A 31 27.17 -10.51 1.32
C THR A 31 26.27 -9.78 0.34
N ALA A 32 25.72 -10.46 -0.68
CA ALA A 32 24.93 -9.84 -1.74
C ALA A 32 23.41 -9.78 -1.47
N CYS A 33 22.91 -10.14 -0.29
CA CYS A 33 21.57 -9.79 0.12
C CYS A 33 21.59 -8.45 0.87
N SER A 34 21.86 -7.35 0.17
CA SER A 34 21.35 -6.06 0.62
C SER A 34 19.83 -6.13 0.47
N ILE A 35 19.11 -6.26 1.57
CA ILE A 35 17.71 -5.86 1.64
C ILE A 35 17.72 -4.40 1.21
N ASN A 36 17.36 -4.14 -0.04
CA ASN A 36 17.02 -2.79 -0.48
C ASN A 36 15.77 -2.44 0.33
N ASP A 37 15.99 -1.81 1.47
CA ASP A 37 14.98 -1.06 2.19
C ASP A 37 14.44 -0.08 1.15
N THR A 38 13.21 -0.31 0.69
CA THR A 38 12.64 0.40 -0.45
C THR A 38 12.36 1.84 0.01
N LYS A 39 13.38 2.70 -0.11
CA LYS A 39 13.23 4.15 0.11
C LYS A 39 12.50 4.82 -1.05
N ASP A 40 12.03 4.03 -2.01
CA ASP A 40 11.34 4.49 -3.20
C ASP A 40 9.84 4.62 -2.93
N GLU A 41 9.39 5.84 -2.75
CA GLU A 41 7.98 6.19 -2.55
C GLU A 41 7.08 5.82 -3.75
N SER A 42 7.68 5.47 -4.91
CA SER A 42 6.95 4.94 -6.07
C SER A 42 6.75 3.43 -6.04
N SER A 43 7.36 2.73 -5.08
CA SER A 43 7.19 1.29 -4.90
C SER A 43 5.85 0.95 -4.25
N ILE A 44 5.19 -0.08 -4.76
CA ILE A 44 3.96 -0.66 -4.15
C ILE A 44 4.25 -1.34 -2.80
N PHE A 45 5.53 -1.63 -2.50
CA PHE A 45 5.97 -2.22 -1.24
C PHE A 45 6.44 -1.18 -0.22
N TYR A 46 6.32 0.10 -0.56
CA TYR A 46 6.70 1.16 0.35
C TYR A 46 5.65 1.34 1.44
N VAL A 47 6.05 1.17 2.68
CA VAL A 47 5.19 1.39 3.85
C VAL A 47 5.41 2.80 4.37
N VAL A 48 4.33 3.58 4.53
CA VAL A 48 4.40 4.93 5.13
C VAL A 48 4.92 4.82 6.57
N PRO A 49 6.06 5.45 6.92
CA PRO A 49 6.63 5.33 8.26
C PRO A 49 5.74 6.00 9.31
N VAL A 50 5.59 5.37 10.46
CA VAL A 50 4.99 5.99 11.66
C VAL A 50 5.80 7.20 12.08
N GLY A 51 5.11 8.30 12.43
CA GLY A 51 5.70 9.61 12.68
C GLY A 51 5.83 10.47 11.41
N SER A 52 5.36 9.99 10.24
CA SER A 52 5.08 10.84 9.09
C SER A 52 3.91 11.79 9.39
N ILE A 53 3.76 12.83 8.60
CA ILE A 53 2.79 13.90 8.83
C ILE A 53 1.79 13.95 7.69
N LEU A 54 0.51 14.03 8.04
CA LEU A 54 -0.56 14.44 7.12
C LEU A 54 -0.97 15.88 7.48
N GLN A 55 -0.81 16.81 6.56
CA GLN A 55 -1.25 18.20 6.72
C GLN A 55 -2.52 18.40 5.94
N LEU A 56 -3.57 18.92 6.60
CA LEU A 56 -4.78 19.41 5.96
C LEU A 56 -4.58 20.89 5.64
N ASN A 57 -4.69 21.24 4.36
CA ASN A 57 -4.36 22.60 3.87
C ASN A 57 -5.59 23.53 3.77
N GLN A 58 -6.80 22.96 3.76
CA GLN A 58 -8.04 23.72 3.67
C GLN A 58 -9.14 23.07 4.51
N VAL A 59 -10.22 23.79 4.79
CA VAL A 59 -11.37 23.28 5.54
C VAL A 59 -12.01 22.11 4.79
N VAL A 60 -12.26 20.99 5.50
CA VAL A 60 -13.03 19.87 4.99
C VAL A 60 -14.35 19.77 5.73
N THR A 61 -15.44 19.72 4.98
CA THR A 61 -16.79 19.52 5.53
C THR A 61 -17.18 18.06 5.43
N ILE A 62 -17.61 17.50 6.54
CA ILE A 62 -18.20 16.16 6.62
C ILE A 62 -19.71 16.36 6.79
N SER A 63 -20.48 15.83 5.85
CA SER A 63 -21.95 15.99 5.84
C SER A 63 -22.59 15.34 7.07
N GLY A 64 -23.79 15.79 7.40
CA GLY A 64 -24.62 15.15 8.43
C GLY A 64 -24.82 13.67 8.13
N ASP A 65 -24.94 12.88 9.18
CA ASP A 65 -25.07 11.41 9.14
C ASP A 65 -23.89 10.68 8.47
N GLN A 66 -22.77 11.38 8.27
CA GLN A 66 -21.52 10.83 7.75
C GLN A 66 -20.40 10.94 8.78
N VAL A 67 -19.42 10.04 8.69
CA VAL A 67 -18.18 10.07 9.48
C VAL A 67 -16.96 10.25 8.60
N ALA A 68 -17.15 10.51 7.30
CA ALA A 68 -16.07 10.61 6.34
C ALA A 68 -16.37 11.60 5.22
N SER A 69 -15.29 12.17 4.67
CA SER A 69 -15.28 12.88 3.39
C SER A 69 -14.30 12.15 2.46
N TYR A 70 -14.63 12.08 1.18
CA TYR A 70 -13.81 11.39 0.17
C TYR A 70 -13.06 12.42 -0.67
N VAL A 71 -11.86 12.05 -1.09
CA VAL A 71 -11.04 12.85 -1.99
C VAL A 71 -10.49 11.98 -3.11
N GLN A 72 -10.60 12.47 -4.35
CA GLN A 72 -10.09 11.82 -5.55
C GLN A 72 -9.62 12.89 -6.53
N ASN A 73 -8.43 12.74 -7.10
CA ASN A 73 -7.81 13.71 -8.00
C ASN A 73 -7.76 15.14 -7.45
N GLY A 74 -7.61 15.29 -6.12
CA GLY A 74 -7.58 16.61 -5.46
C GLY A 74 -8.93 17.29 -5.28
N GLU A 75 -10.05 16.58 -5.47
CA GLU A 75 -11.40 17.10 -5.31
C GLU A 75 -12.15 16.35 -4.20
N LEU A 76 -12.90 17.10 -3.36
CA LEU A 76 -13.80 16.50 -2.37
C LEU A 76 -15.04 15.94 -3.08
N MET A 77 -15.40 14.71 -2.72
CA MET A 77 -16.48 13.99 -3.38
C MET A 77 -17.42 13.34 -2.37
N SER A 78 -18.69 13.12 -2.79
CA SER A 78 -19.57 12.20 -2.08
C SER A 78 -19.18 10.74 -2.36
N TYR A 79 -19.54 9.83 -1.46
CA TYR A 79 -19.26 8.39 -1.62
C TYR A 79 -19.73 7.82 -2.98
N ASP A 80 -20.90 8.24 -3.45
CA ASP A 80 -21.50 7.74 -4.69
C ASP A 80 -20.82 8.27 -5.96
N ALA A 81 -20.06 9.37 -5.84
CA ALA A 81 -19.33 9.98 -6.96
C ALA A 81 -17.90 9.42 -7.13
N VAL A 82 -17.39 8.69 -6.11
CA VAL A 82 -16.04 8.12 -6.16
C VAL A 82 -15.96 6.96 -7.16
N ASP A 83 -15.02 7.05 -8.09
CA ASP A 83 -14.62 5.92 -8.92
C ASP A 83 -13.70 5.00 -8.09
N LYS A 84 -14.27 3.89 -7.60
CA LYS A 84 -13.58 2.97 -6.69
C LYS A 84 -12.39 2.27 -7.33
N TYR A 85 -12.32 2.17 -8.66
CA TYR A 85 -11.21 1.57 -9.39
C TYR A 85 -10.02 2.51 -9.59
N LYS A 86 -10.16 3.78 -9.22
CA LYS A 86 -9.08 4.75 -9.24
C LYS A 86 -8.60 5.08 -7.83
N PRO A 87 -7.34 5.49 -7.67
CA PRO A 87 -6.82 5.95 -6.39
C PRO A 87 -7.75 6.99 -5.77
N ASN A 88 -8.18 6.74 -4.54
CA ASN A 88 -9.01 7.65 -3.76
C ASN A 88 -8.63 7.55 -2.29
N CYS A 89 -8.91 8.59 -1.52
CA CYS A 89 -8.68 8.58 -0.08
C CYS A 89 -9.96 9.00 0.65
N LYS A 90 -10.15 8.44 1.84
CA LYS A 90 -11.26 8.69 2.75
C LYS A 90 -10.71 9.28 4.04
N PHE A 91 -11.09 10.51 4.36
CA PHE A 91 -10.73 11.20 5.60
C PHE A 91 -11.84 11.02 6.63
N GLU A 92 -11.53 10.37 7.75
CA GLU A 92 -12.50 9.86 8.71
C GLU A 92 -12.38 10.52 10.08
N ILE A 93 -13.53 10.70 10.74
CA ILE A 93 -13.65 11.15 12.13
C ILE A 93 -14.34 10.08 12.99
N TYR A 94 -14.15 10.16 14.32
CA TYR A 94 -14.70 9.16 15.24
C TYR A 94 -16.22 9.25 15.41
N THR A 95 -16.72 10.47 15.55
CA THR A 95 -18.11 10.67 15.97
C THR A 95 -19.03 10.97 14.80
N MET A 96 -20.22 10.39 14.80
CA MET A 96 -21.30 10.72 13.89
C MET A 96 -22.14 11.87 14.45
N SER A 97 -22.71 12.71 13.58
CA SER A 97 -23.62 13.80 13.95
C SER A 97 -24.67 13.98 12.85
N GLU A 98 -25.88 14.32 13.22
CA GLU A 98 -26.95 14.68 12.29
C GLU A 98 -26.63 15.99 11.52
N GLN A 99 -25.79 16.86 12.10
CA GLN A 99 -25.37 18.11 11.50
C GLN A 99 -24.01 17.97 10.82
N SER A 100 -23.84 18.70 9.72
CA SER A 100 -22.53 18.81 9.04
C SER A 100 -21.48 19.38 10.01
N ARG A 101 -20.26 18.88 9.92
CA ARG A 101 -19.11 19.30 10.72
C ARG A 101 -17.94 19.69 9.82
N THR A 102 -17.13 20.59 10.31
CA THR A 102 -15.92 21.04 9.62
C THR A 102 -14.69 20.59 10.39
N VAL A 103 -13.68 20.19 9.64
CA VAL A 103 -12.32 19.99 10.13
C VAL A 103 -11.46 21.11 9.56
N GLU A 104 -10.88 21.89 10.46
CA GLU A 104 -10.04 23.04 10.10
C GLU A 104 -8.63 22.61 9.67
N PRO A 105 -7.91 23.42 8.89
CA PRO A 105 -6.53 23.17 8.56
C PRO A 105 -5.69 22.89 9.80
N ASP A 106 -4.98 21.76 9.77
CA ASP A 106 -4.17 21.28 10.89
C ASP A 106 -3.10 20.30 10.42
N THR A 107 -2.21 19.94 11.33
CA THR A 107 -1.15 18.97 11.11
C THR A 107 -1.41 17.75 12.00
N PHE A 108 -1.49 16.58 11.38
CA PHE A 108 -1.76 15.31 12.04
C PHE A 108 -0.52 14.42 11.98
N GLU A 109 -0.10 13.89 13.14
CA GLU A 109 0.91 12.86 13.19
C GLU A 109 0.31 11.49 12.83
N ILE A 110 0.96 10.74 11.96
CA ILE A 110 0.58 9.35 11.65
C ILE A 110 1.15 8.46 12.74
N ILE A 111 0.29 7.95 13.61
CA ILE A 111 0.67 7.15 14.79
C ILE A 111 0.62 5.64 14.55
N LYS A 112 -0.04 5.19 13.50
CA LYS A 112 -0.16 3.79 13.11
C LYS A 112 -0.50 3.70 11.62
N VAL A 113 0.06 2.71 10.95
CA VAL A 113 -0.28 2.38 9.56
C VAL A 113 -0.70 0.92 9.49
N VAL A 114 -1.76 0.62 8.75
CA VAL A 114 -2.27 -0.74 8.53
C VAL A 114 -2.65 -0.87 7.07
N ASP A 115 -2.11 -1.89 6.43
CA ASP A 115 -2.54 -2.32 5.10
C ASP A 115 -3.60 -3.41 5.23
N GLU A 116 -4.70 -3.30 4.50
CA GLU A 116 -5.82 -4.21 4.54
C GLU A 116 -6.27 -4.56 3.13
N VAL A 117 -6.68 -5.82 2.94
CA VAL A 117 -7.28 -6.30 1.69
C VAL A 117 -8.66 -6.86 2.00
N GLU A 118 -9.68 -6.26 1.44
CA GLU A 118 -11.06 -6.74 1.52
C GLU A 118 -11.48 -7.33 0.18
N SER A 119 -12.04 -8.54 0.19
CA SER A 119 -12.61 -9.17 -1.01
C SER A 119 -14.09 -8.88 -1.12
N SER A 120 -14.52 -8.43 -2.30
CA SER A 120 -15.93 -8.30 -2.66
C SER A 120 -16.24 -9.19 -3.85
N SER A 121 -17.30 -10.02 -3.75
CA SER A 121 -17.84 -10.76 -4.91
C SER A 121 -18.86 -9.90 -5.62
N ILE A 122 -18.61 -9.57 -6.88
CA ILE A 122 -19.59 -8.92 -7.73
C ILE A 122 -20.41 -10.04 -8.42
N GLU A 123 -21.66 -10.24 -7.99
CA GLU A 123 -22.61 -11.03 -8.76
C GLU A 123 -23.01 -10.23 -10.00
N MET A 124 -22.39 -10.52 -11.13
CA MET A 124 -22.86 -10.02 -12.41
C MET A 124 -24.14 -10.78 -12.78
N ARG A 125 -25.30 -10.23 -12.43
CA ARG A 125 -26.59 -10.71 -12.98
C ARG A 125 -26.64 -10.33 -14.44
N THR A 126 -26.17 -11.19 -15.31
CA THR A 126 -26.47 -11.10 -16.74
C THR A 126 -27.96 -11.40 -16.89
N GLN A 127 -28.79 -10.37 -17.06
CA GLN A 127 -30.17 -10.53 -17.53
C GLN A 127 -30.10 -10.93 -19.01
N LEU A 128 -29.95 -12.22 -19.25
CA LEU A 128 -30.21 -12.78 -20.58
C LEU A 128 -31.70 -12.62 -20.87
N ALA A 129 -32.03 -11.69 -21.76
CA ALA A 129 -33.37 -11.58 -22.31
C ALA A 129 -33.75 -12.91 -22.99
N MET A 130 -34.60 -13.68 -22.33
CA MET A 130 -35.15 -14.92 -22.88
C MET A 130 -36.06 -14.59 -24.04
N ARG A 131 -35.59 -14.85 -25.24
CA ARG A 131 -36.43 -14.98 -26.42
C ARG A 131 -36.27 -16.40 -26.96
N GLY A 132 -37.22 -17.26 -26.57
CA GLY A 132 -37.32 -18.64 -27.08
C GLY A 132 -36.69 -19.70 -26.17
N ASN A 133 -37.35 -20.88 -26.07
CA ASN A 133 -37.09 -22.05 -25.24
C ASN A 133 -35.64 -22.63 -25.35
N ALA A 134 -34.66 -21.95 -24.85
CA ALA A 134 -33.32 -22.50 -24.68
C ALA A 134 -32.89 -22.31 -23.23
N TYR A 135 -32.77 -23.43 -22.51
CA TYR A 135 -32.13 -23.44 -21.19
C TYR A 135 -30.61 -23.24 -21.39
N VAL A 136 -30.17 -22.01 -21.34
CA VAL A 136 -28.74 -21.71 -21.25
C VAL A 136 -28.41 -21.74 -19.77
N PHE A 137 -27.73 -22.79 -19.32
CA PHE A 137 -27.02 -22.77 -18.04
C PHE A 137 -25.90 -21.73 -18.17
N GLY A 138 -26.20 -20.49 -17.80
CA GLY A 138 -25.18 -19.45 -17.64
C GLY A 138 -24.24 -19.86 -16.50
N MET A 139 -22.99 -20.14 -16.82
CA MET A 139 -21.93 -20.12 -15.83
C MET A 139 -21.97 -18.73 -15.19
N LEU A 140 -22.27 -18.69 -13.89
CA LEU A 140 -22.09 -17.51 -13.06
C LEU A 140 -20.58 -17.29 -12.93
N ASP A 141 -20.05 -16.47 -13.80
CA ASP A 141 -18.67 -16.00 -13.66
C ASP A 141 -18.65 -15.02 -12.48
N ARG A 142 -18.16 -15.50 -11.33
CA ARG A 142 -17.97 -14.68 -10.15
C ARG A 142 -16.65 -13.93 -10.33
N SER A 143 -16.75 -12.69 -10.73
CA SER A 143 -15.61 -11.79 -10.71
C SER A 143 -15.37 -11.34 -9.28
N TYR A 144 -14.19 -11.63 -8.75
CA TYR A 144 -13.76 -11.13 -7.45
C TYR A 144 -12.97 -9.84 -7.66
N VAL A 145 -13.32 -8.82 -6.90
CA VAL A 145 -12.60 -7.55 -6.85
C VAL A 145 -12.09 -7.36 -5.43
N PHE A 146 -10.86 -6.91 -5.30
CA PHE A 146 -10.20 -6.66 -4.03
C PHE A 146 -10.06 -5.16 -3.81
N ASN A 147 -10.40 -4.71 -2.61
CA ASN A 147 -10.10 -3.37 -2.13
C ASN A 147 -8.76 -3.41 -1.39
N TYR A 148 -7.75 -2.77 -1.97
CA TYR A 148 -6.44 -2.57 -1.34
C TYR A 148 -6.44 -1.23 -0.63
N ALA A 149 -6.35 -1.23 0.69
CA ALA A 149 -6.45 -0.05 1.52
C ALA A 149 -5.22 0.12 2.42
N THR A 150 -4.65 1.32 2.44
CA THR A 150 -3.64 1.74 3.42
C THR A 150 -4.30 2.73 4.38
N MET A 151 -4.42 2.34 5.65
CA MET A 151 -5.02 3.14 6.72
C MET A 151 -3.94 3.82 7.54
N MET A 152 -3.93 5.13 7.56
CA MET A 152 -3.03 5.98 8.36
C MET A 152 -3.83 6.58 9.51
N TYR A 153 -3.61 6.10 10.73
CA TYR A 153 -4.27 6.59 11.94
C TYR A 153 -3.61 7.90 12.37
N LEU A 154 -4.44 8.90 12.66
CA LEU A 154 -4.05 10.27 12.83
C LEU A 154 -4.19 10.74 14.28
N ARG A 155 -3.32 11.67 14.68
CA ARG A 155 -3.39 12.32 15.98
C ARG A 155 -3.14 13.83 15.83
N SER A 156 -4.02 14.63 16.42
CA SER A 156 -3.84 16.06 16.64
C SER A 156 -4.29 16.42 18.04
N GLU A 157 -3.60 17.36 18.68
CA GLU A 157 -4.02 17.90 19.98
C GLU A 157 -5.22 18.86 19.85
N LYS A 158 -5.36 19.51 18.68
CA LYS A 158 -6.45 20.47 18.42
C LYS A 158 -7.73 19.79 18.00
N GLN A 159 -7.64 18.76 17.16
CA GLN A 159 -8.78 18.11 16.52
C GLN A 159 -8.81 16.61 16.86
N LYS A 160 -9.15 16.31 18.10
CA LYS A 160 -9.12 14.95 18.66
C LYS A 160 -10.14 14.00 18.04
N ASP A 161 -11.14 14.52 17.34
CA ASP A 161 -12.17 13.72 16.66
C ASP A 161 -11.71 13.19 15.31
N VAL A 162 -10.60 13.67 14.77
CA VAL A 162 -10.02 13.12 13.54
C VAL A 162 -9.44 11.75 13.83
N TYR A 163 -9.82 10.77 13.01
CA TYR A 163 -9.53 9.35 13.22
C TYR A 163 -8.40 8.83 12.33
N ARG A 164 -8.63 8.83 11.01
CA ARG A 164 -7.67 8.28 10.06
C ARG A 164 -7.88 8.81 8.65
N MET A 165 -6.85 8.66 7.83
CA MET A 165 -6.89 8.73 6.38
C MET A 165 -6.74 7.32 5.82
N THR A 166 -7.70 6.87 5.02
CA THR A 166 -7.64 5.59 4.32
C THR A 166 -7.49 5.85 2.83
N CYS A 167 -6.36 5.51 2.22
CA CYS A 167 -6.17 5.59 0.77
C CYS A 167 -6.30 4.21 0.16
N GLN A 168 -7.13 4.08 -0.89
CA GLN A 168 -7.57 2.79 -1.41
C GLN A 168 -7.91 2.83 -2.88
N HIS A 169 -8.00 1.66 -3.49
CA HIS A 169 -8.62 1.41 -4.77
C HIS A 169 -9.07 -0.04 -4.90
N TRP A 170 -10.00 -0.29 -5.81
CA TRP A 170 -10.40 -1.64 -6.19
C TRP A 170 -9.56 -2.11 -7.36
N GLU A 171 -9.11 -3.37 -7.30
CA GLU A 171 -8.29 -3.97 -8.35
C GLU A 171 -8.74 -5.41 -8.61
N ASP A 172 -8.48 -5.92 -9.82
CA ASP A 172 -8.69 -7.31 -10.17
C ASP A 172 -7.62 -8.19 -9.48
N VAL A 173 -7.94 -9.45 -9.20
CA VAL A 173 -7.07 -10.45 -8.56
C VAL A 173 -5.68 -10.55 -9.20
N LYS A 174 -5.56 -10.20 -10.49
CA LYS A 174 -4.32 -10.29 -11.26
C LYS A 174 -3.32 -9.17 -10.97
N ASP A 175 -3.79 -8.07 -10.43
CA ASP A 175 -3.02 -6.83 -10.26
C ASP A 175 -2.84 -6.45 -8.79
N ASP A 176 -2.66 -7.46 -7.93
CA ASP A 176 -2.47 -7.37 -6.48
C ASP A 176 -1.43 -6.30 -6.09
N ARG A 177 -1.89 -5.12 -5.66
CA ARG A 177 -1.00 -4.02 -5.26
C ARG A 177 -1.69 -2.92 -4.45
N TYR A 178 -1.00 -2.44 -3.44
CA TYR A 178 -1.37 -1.22 -2.71
C TYR A 178 -1.03 0.04 -3.52
N LEU A 179 -1.65 1.17 -3.15
CA LEU A 179 -1.30 2.47 -3.71
C LEU A 179 0.12 2.87 -3.29
N THR A 180 0.88 3.39 -4.24
CA THR A 180 2.15 4.06 -3.95
C THR A 180 1.90 5.40 -3.25
N VAL A 181 2.89 5.93 -2.53
CA VAL A 181 2.80 7.27 -1.92
C VAL A 181 2.52 8.35 -2.98
N THR A 182 3.09 8.20 -4.17
CA THR A 182 2.84 9.11 -5.30
C THR A 182 1.36 9.09 -5.72
N GLN A 183 0.74 7.91 -5.79
CA GLN A 183 -0.69 7.77 -6.11
C GLN A 183 -1.59 8.32 -4.98
N MET A 184 -1.21 8.09 -3.71
CA MET A 184 -1.92 8.68 -2.56
C MET A 184 -1.90 10.21 -2.62
N ARG A 185 -0.72 10.81 -2.89
CA ARG A 185 -0.58 12.27 -3.05
C ARG A 185 -1.41 12.80 -4.22
N ALA A 186 -1.40 12.10 -5.35
CA ALA A 186 -2.22 12.48 -6.51
C ALA A 186 -3.73 12.43 -6.20
N ALA A 187 -4.19 11.41 -5.46
CA ALA A 187 -5.58 11.32 -5.03
C ALA A 187 -5.97 12.48 -4.10
N MET A 188 -5.10 12.83 -3.15
CA MET A 188 -5.31 13.90 -2.16
C MET A 188 -5.18 15.31 -2.75
N GLY A 189 -4.36 15.47 -3.80
CA GLY A 189 -4.09 16.77 -4.44
C GLY A 189 -3.56 17.82 -3.47
N GLU A 190 -4.06 19.05 -3.60
CA GLU A 190 -3.66 20.16 -2.75
C GLU A 190 -4.43 20.25 -1.41
N ILE A 191 -5.49 19.41 -1.25
CA ILE A 191 -6.29 19.39 -0.02
C ILE A 191 -5.47 18.88 1.15
N PHE A 192 -4.66 17.82 0.91
CA PHE A 192 -3.78 17.26 1.91
C PHE A 192 -2.35 17.15 1.40
N THR A 193 -1.39 17.34 2.29
CA THR A 193 0.04 17.12 2.04
C THR A 193 0.55 15.98 2.91
N LEU A 194 1.02 14.90 2.28
CA LEU A 194 1.65 13.78 2.97
C LEU A 194 3.17 13.96 2.98
N VAL A 195 3.72 14.25 4.16
CA VAL A 195 5.16 14.43 4.41
C VAL A 195 5.72 13.17 5.05
N ILE A 196 6.56 12.47 4.32
CA ILE A 196 7.18 11.22 4.78
C ILE A 196 8.33 11.53 5.74
N LYS A 197 8.33 10.84 6.88
CA LYS A 197 9.44 10.90 7.83
C LYS A 197 10.68 10.23 7.22
N LYS A 198 11.77 10.97 7.14
CA LYS A 198 13.06 10.39 6.74
C LYS A 198 13.57 9.47 7.86
N ILE A 199 13.88 8.24 7.51
CA ILE A 199 14.48 7.23 8.39
C ILE A 199 16.00 7.30 8.26
#